data_f50dc67101328f1364ec66955c84bd6a
#
_entry.id   f50dc67101328f1364ec66955c84bd6a
#
_cell.length_a   1.000
_cell.length_b   1.000
_cell.length_c   1.000
_cell.angle_alpha   90.00
_cell.angle_beta   90.00
_cell.angle_gamma   90.00
#
_symmetry.space_group_name_H-M   'P 1'
#
loop_
_entity.id
_entity.type
_entity.pdbx_description
1 polymer ?
#
loop_
_entity_poly.entity_id
_entity_poly.type
_entity_poly.pdbx_seq_one_letter_code
_entity_poly.pdbx_strand_id
1 'polypeptide(L)'
;FGMGGPLANFAALLHMTVHSLTKSAIFFAAGHAAQTAGTQRMEGIRGLLAVSPTVGWGLMLGALAILGLPPFGVFASEYLILTTAMREHPWATPVLIIALGVAFAAIFRRVQPMVFGETDARPLPHSPALLPVFTHIAMVLTLGLYMPPALADWYRLAARLIG
;
A
#
# COMPACT_ATOMS: atom_id res chain seq x y z
N PHE A 1 -18.13 -2.41 0.52
CA PHE A 1 -19.40 -3.10 0.83
C PHE A 1 -20.54 -2.10 1.10
N GLY A 2 -20.31 -1.03 1.82
CA GLY A 2 -21.37 -0.10 2.24
C GLY A 2 -22.14 0.62 1.13
N MET A 3 -21.64 0.60 -0.10
CA MET A 3 -22.35 1.17 -1.26
C MET A 3 -23.34 0.19 -1.90
N GLY A 4 -23.23 -1.11 -1.60
CA GLY A 4 -24.03 -2.18 -2.17
C GLY A 4 -23.76 -2.46 -3.66
N GLY A 5 -24.29 -3.58 -4.11
CA GLY A 5 -24.20 -4.01 -5.50
C GLY A 5 -22.91 -4.75 -5.90
N PRO A 6 -22.97 -5.56 -6.96
CA PRO A 6 -21.88 -6.48 -7.32
C PRO A 6 -20.55 -5.79 -7.65
N LEU A 7 -20.59 -4.58 -8.24
CA LEU A 7 -19.36 -3.84 -8.60
C LEU A 7 -18.68 -3.28 -7.35
N ALA A 8 -19.45 -2.70 -6.42
CA ALA A 8 -18.92 -2.20 -5.14
C ALA A 8 -18.33 -3.33 -4.31
N ASN A 9 -19.01 -4.48 -4.25
CA ASN A 9 -18.56 -5.66 -3.52
C ASN A 9 -17.29 -6.26 -4.15
N PHE A 10 -17.21 -6.31 -5.48
CA PHE A 10 -15.99 -6.72 -6.19
C PHE A 10 -14.81 -5.79 -5.84
N ALA A 11 -15.02 -4.48 -5.94
CA ALA A 11 -14.00 -3.49 -5.61
C ALA A 11 -13.52 -3.61 -4.15
N ALA A 12 -14.44 -3.85 -3.23
CA ALA A 12 -14.12 -4.05 -1.81
C ALA A 12 -13.30 -5.32 -1.58
N LEU A 13 -13.64 -6.45 -2.21
CA LEU A 13 -12.88 -7.71 -2.12
C LEU A 13 -11.46 -7.55 -2.68
N LEU A 14 -11.34 -6.89 -3.83
CA LEU A 14 -10.03 -6.56 -4.40
C LEU A 14 -9.24 -5.67 -3.44
N HIS A 15 -9.85 -4.62 -2.91
CA HIS A 15 -9.19 -3.71 -1.96
C HIS A 15 -8.73 -4.44 -0.70
N MET A 16 -9.56 -5.28 -0.10
CA MET A 16 -9.16 -6.09 1.07
C MET A 16 -7.91 -6.91 0.79
N THR A 17 -7.84 -7.56 -0.37
CA THR A 17 -6.69 -8.40 -0.74
C THR A 17 -5.44 -7.58 -0.94
N VAL A 18 -5.47 -6.57 -1.83
CA VAL A 18 -4.28 -5.78 -2.15
C VAL A 18 -3.82 -4.93 -0.97
N HIS A 19 -4.76 -4.42 -0.17
CA HIS A 19 -4.46 -3.68 1.06
C HIS A 19 -3.78 -4.57 2.11
N SER A 20 -4.27 -5.79 2.32
CA SER A 20 -3.67 -6.74 3.27
C SER A 20 -2.25 -7.13 2.86
N LEU A 21 -2.01 -7.42 1.57
CA LEU A 21 -0.68 -7.70 1.05
C LEU A 21 0.26 -6.50 1.21
N THR A 22 -0.22 -5.29 0.91
CA THR A 22 0.57 -4.06 1.05
C THR A 22 0.90 -3.77 2.52
N LYS A 23 -0.07 -3.94 3.42
CA LYS A 23 0.15 -3.81 4.86
C LYS A 23 1.22 -4.78 5.35
N SER A 24 1.17 -6.05 4.94
CA SER A 24 2.18 -7.04 5.29
C SER A 24 3.58 -6.60 4.85
N ALA A 25 3.73 -6.12 3.60
CA ALA A 25 5.00 -5.59 3.12
C ALA A 25 5.52 -4.43 3.97
N ILE A 26 4.64 -3.46 4.29
CA ILE A 26 5.01 -2.29 5.10
C ILE A 26 5.41 -2.69 6.52
N PHE A 27 4.67 -3.60 7.16
CA PHE A 27 5.00 -4.05 8.51
C PHE A 27 6.36 -4.73 8.57
N PHE A 28 6.67 -5.61 7.62
CA PHE A 28 8.00 -6.21 7.53
C PHE A 28 9.09 -5.17 7.27
N ALA A 29 8.87 -4.25 6.32
CA ALA A 29 9.83 -3.19 6.02
C ALA A 29 10.04 -2.24 7.21
N ALA A 30 8.97 -1.85 7.90
CA ALA A 30 9.05 -0.99 9.10
C ALA A 30 9.75 -1.70 10.27
N GLY A 31 9.51 -3.01 10.45
CA GLY A 31 10.22 -3.82 11.43
C GLY A 31 11.73 -3.82 11.18
N HIS A 32 12.15 -4.05 9.93
CA HIS A 32 13.56 -3.98 9.54
C HIS A 32 14.13 -2.56 9.66
N ALA A 33 13.36 -1.53 9.33
CA ALA A 33 13.78 -0.14 9.50
C ALA A 33 14.05 0.19 10.98
N ALA A 34 13.16 -0.25 11.87
CA ALA A 34 13.32 -0.07 13.32
C ALA A 34 14.55 -0.81 13.85
N GLN A 35 14.77 -2.05 13.42
CA GLN A 35 15.97 -2.83 13.77
C GLN A 35 17.25 -2.16 13.26
N THR A 36 17.24 -1.69 12.02
CA THR A 36 18.38 -1.00 11.40
C THR A 36 18.74 0.29 12.14
N ALA A 37 17.73 1.06 12.56
CA ALA A 37 17.92 2.32 13.27
C ALA A 37 18.12 2.16 14.81
N GLY A 38 17.89 0.96 15.35
CA GLY A 38 17.95 0.71 16.80
C GLY A 38 16.88 1.44 17.61
N THR A 39 15.81 1.89 16.96
CA THR A 39 14.70 2.62 17.59
C THR A 39 13.38 2.35 16.89
N GLN A 40 12.28 2.38 17.68
CA GLN A 40 10.91 2.29 17.14
C GLN A 40 10.27 3.67 16.91
N ARG A 41 10.96 4.75 17.25
CA ARG A 41 10.45 6.11 17.06
C ARG A 41 10.72 6.56 15.63
N MET A 42 9.67 6.97 14.92
CA MET A 42 9.76 7.37 13.51
C MET A 42 10.75 8.52 13.30
N GLU A 43 10.83 9.46 14.25
CA GLU A 43 11.74 10.61 14.17
C GLU A 43 13.22 10.20 14.23
N GLY A 44 13.51 9.05 14.85
CA GLY A 44 14.86 8.49 14.95
C GLY A 44 15.28 7.63 13.76
N ILE A 45 14.34 7.31 12.84
CA ILE A 45 14.63 6.53 11.64
C ILE A 45 14.82 7.51 10.49
N ARG A 46 16.05 7.63 9.98
CA ARG A 46 16.38 8.57 8.90
C ARG A 46 17.39 7.98 7.95
N GLY A 47 17.31 8.39 6.67
CA GLY A 47 18.32 8.07 5.66
C GLY A 47 18.48 6.58 5.37
N LEU A 48 17.39 5.81 5.42
CA LEU A 48 17.45 4.36 5.21
C LEU A 48 18.11 3.97 3.88
N LEU A 49 17.99 4.79 2.83
CA LEU A 49 18.66 4.53 1.57
C LEU A 49 20.19 4.59 1.67
N ALA A 50 20.73 5.44 2.55
CA ALA A 50 22.17 5.50 2.78
C ALA A 50 22.66 4.36 3.69
N VAL A 51 21.84 3.93 4.66
CA VAL A 51 22.21 2.93 5.66
C VAL A 51 21.96 1.49 5.16
N SER A 52 20.80 1.26 4.59
CA SER A 52 20.36 -0.04 4.04
C SER A 52 19.41 0.19 2.86
N PRO A 53 19.90 0.27 1.63
CA PRO A 53 19.09 0.57 0.43
C PRO A 53 17.90 -0.36 0.26
N THR A 54 18.06 -1.65 0.57
CA THR A 54 16.97 -2.63 0.44
C THR A 54 15.82 -2.36 1.40
N VAL A 55 16.11 -1.97 2.65
CA VAL A 55 15.10 -1.56 3.64
C VAL A 55 14.44 -0.26 3.21
N GLY A 56 15.24 0.72 2.77
CA GLY A 56 14.74 2.00 2.28
C GLY A 56 13.78 1.84 1.10
N TRP A 57 14.16 1.07 0.09
CA TRP A 57 13.28 0.81 -1.05
C TRP A 57 12.07 -0.05 -0.70
N GLY A 58 12.21 -1.05 0.17
CA GLY A 58 11.08 -1.84 0.64
C GLY A 58 10.02 -0.98 1.34
N LEU A 59 10.45 -0.08 2.23
CA LEU A 59 9.56 0.84 2.93
C LEU A 59 8.92 1.85 1.97
N MET A 60 9.70 2.43 1.04
CA MET A 60 9.19 3.41 0.07
C MET A 60 8.18 2.78 -0.88
N LEU A 61 8.51 1.65 -1.50
CA LEU A 61 7.60 0.98 -2.44
C LEU A 61 6.31 0.51 -1.74
N GLY A 62 6.41 -0.01 -0.50
CA GLY A 62 5.24 -0.32 0.31
C GLY A 62 4.39 0.91 0.59
N ALA A 63 5.02 2.04 0.94
CA ALA A 63 4.30 3.29 1.18
C ALA A 63 3.63 3.82 -0.11
N LEU A 64 4.32 3.82 -1.24
CA LEU A 64 3.72 4.22 -2.53
C LEU A 64 2.54 3.32 -2.92
N ALA A 65 2.66 2.01 -2.66
CA ALA A 65 1.58 1.06 -2.93
C ALA A 65 0.34 1.31 -2.06
N ILE A 66 0.51 1.54 -0.73
CA ILE A 66 -0.63 1.79 0.17
C ILE A 66 -1.28 3.15 -0.06
N LEU A 67 -0.51 4.10 -0.59
CA LEU A 67 -0.99 5.44 -0.95
C LEU A 67 -1.78 5.46 -2.27
N GLY A 68 -2.04 4.30 -2.86
CA GLY A 68 -2.81 4.20 -4.08
C GLY A 68 -2.11 4.80 -5.31
N LEU A 69 -0.79 4.70 -5.41
CA LEU A 69 -0.11 5.12 -6.64
C LEU A 69 -0.18 4.03 -7.71
N PRO A 70 -0.44 4.41 -8.99
CA PRO A 70 -0.28 3.45 -10.07
C PRO A 70 1.19 3.02 -10.20
N PRO A 71 1.49 1.78 -10.59
CA PRO A 71 0.58 0.76 -11.08
C PRO A 71 0.15 -0.29 -10.03
N PHE A 72 0.19 0.02 -8.75
CA PHE A 72 -0.13 -0.93 -7.69
C PHE A 72 -1.65 -1.25 -7.59
N GLY A 73 -1.97 -2.45 -7.09
CA GLY A 73 -3.35 -2.94 -6.99
C GLY A 73 -4.26 -2.11 -6.09
N VAL A 74 -3.71 -1.41 -5.09
CA VAL A 74 -4.48 -0.48 -4.24
C VAL A 74 -5.07 0.64 -5.09
N PHE A 75 -4.30 1.22 -6.01
CA PHE A 75 -4.81 2.22 -6.97
C PHE A 75 -6.00 1.67 -7.78
N ALA A 76 -5.87 0.46 -8.35
CA ALA A 76 -6.93 -0.14 -9.15
C ALA A 76 -8.22 -0.33 -8.34
N SER A 77 -8.12 -0.79 -7.10
CA SER A 77 -9.26 -0.98 -6.22
C SER A 77 -9.88 0.34 -5.74
N GLU A 78 -9.07 1.35 -5.40
CA GLU A 78 -9.54 2.69 -5.04
C GLU A 78 -10.24 3.38 -6.21
N TYR A 79 -9.69 3.25 -7.43
CA TYR A 79 -10.32 3.76 -8.64
C TYR A 79 -11.72 3.15 -8.87
N LEU A 80 -11.86 1.83 -8.69
CA LEU A 80 -13.15 1.16 -8.77
C LEU A 80 -14.12 1.62 -7.67
N ILE A 81 -13.65 1.80 -6.45
CA ILE A 81 -14.45 2.31 -5.34
C ILE A 81 -14.93 3.74 -5.62
N LEU A 82 -14.02 4.62 -6.04
CA LEU A 82 -14.35 6.03 -6.34
C LEU A 82 -15.32 6.16 -7.52
N THR A 83 -15.12 5.39 -8.59
CA THR A 83 -16.03 5.40 -9.74
C THR A 83 -17.40 4.86 -9.40
N THR A 84 -17.49 3.86 -8.52
CA THR A 84 -18.77 3.35 -8.01
C THR A 84 -19.44 4.38 -7.10
N ALA A 85 -18.67 4.99 -6.18
CA ALA A 85 -19.17 6.04 -5.30
C ALA A 85 -19.72 7.25 -6.11
N MET A 86 -19.04 7.61 -7.20
CA MET A 86 -19.50 8.70 -8.08
C MET A 86 -20.86 8.42 -8.72
N ARG A 87 -21.15 7.14 -9.03
CA ARG A 87 -22.42 6.73 -9.62
C ARG A 87 -23.55 6.64 -8.61
N GLU A 88 -23.28 5.98 -7.48
CA GLU A 88 -24.29 5.64 -6.48
C GLU A 88 -24.49 6.75 -5.42
N HIS A 89 -23.39 7.43 -5.06
CA HIS A 89 -23.34 8.43 -4.00
C HIS A 89 -22.44 9.62 -4.39
N PRO A 90 -22.80 10.42 -5.43
CA PRO A 90 -21.93 11.46 -5.98
C PRO A 90 -21.47 12.50 -4.96
N TRP A 91 -22.28 12.77 -3.94
CA TRP A 91 -21.93 13.69 -2.84
C TRP A 91 -20.80 13.17 -1.94
N ALA A 92 -20.64 11.84 -1.82
CA ALA A 92 -19.60 11.23 -0.98
C ALA A 92 -18.22 11.24 -1.66
N THR A 93 -18.17 11.28 -2.99
CA THR A 93 -16.93 11.20 -3.76
C THR A 93 -15.93 12.31 -3.43
N PRO A 94 -16.31 13.59 -3.37
CA PRO A 94 -15.38 14.66 -2.97
C PRO A 94 -14.79 14.44 -1.57
N VAL A 95 -15.61 13.97 -0.63
CA VAL A 95 -15.17 13.69 0.74
C VAL A 95 -14.14 12.57 0.76
N LEU A 96 -14.37 11.49 0.00
CA LEU A 96 -13.43 10.37 -0.15
C LEU A 96 -12.11 10.82 -0.76
N ILE A 97 -12.14 11.63 -1.84
CA ILE A 97 -10.93 12.14 -2.49
C ILE A 97 -10.12 13.01 -1.54
N ILE A 98 -10.79 13.90 -0.79
CA ILE A 98 -10.10 14.75 0.20
C ILE A 98 -9.49 13.88 1.30
N ALA A 99 -10.22 12.89 1.82
CA ALA A 99 -9.72 11.99 2.85
C ALA A 99 -8.49 11.19 2.38
N LEU A 100 -8.53 10.66 1.15
CA LEU A 100 -7.37 10.00 0.53
C LEU A 100 -6.18 10.95 0.37
N GLY A 101 -6.43 12.19 -0.07
CA GLY A 101 -5.39 13.21 -0.20
C GLY A 101 -4.74 13.59 1.14
N VAL A 102 -5.53 13.71 2.19
CA VAL A 102 -5.03 13.96 3.56
C VAL A 102 -4.22 12.76 4.07
N ALA A 103 -4.70 11.54 3.87
CA ALA A 103 -3.99 10.32 4.24
C ALA A 103 -2.66 10.20 3.49
N PHE A 104 -2.67 10.48 2.17
CA PHE A 104 -1.48 10.55 1.34
C PHE A 104 -0.45 11.52 1.94
N ALA A 105 -0.84 12.78 2.16
CA ALA A 105 0.05 13.80 2.67
C ALA A 105 0.62 13.44 4.06
N ALA A 106 -0.22 12.89 4.94
CA ALA A 106 0.18 12.51 6.29
C ALA A 106 1.21 11.37 6.30
N ILE A 107 0.99 10.32 5.52
CA ILE A 107 1.89 9.16 5.45
C ILE A 107 3.18 9.55 4.72
N PHE A 108 3.08 10.20 3.57
CA PHE A 108 4.24 10.55 2.75
C PHE A 108 5.21 11.48 3.49
N ARG A 109 4.69 12.48 4.21
CA ARG A 109 5.50 13.39 5.05
C ARG A 109 6.26 12.67 6.17
N ARG A 110 5.79 11.51 6.61
CA ARG A 110 6.47 10.69 7.64
C ARG A 110 7.49 9.74 7.03
N VAL A 111 7.14 9.11 5.93
CA VAL A 111 7.99 8.10 5.28
C VAL A 111 9.16 8.74 4.54
N GLN A 112 8.95 9.88 3.89
CA GLN A 112 9.97 10.55 3.08
C GLN A 112 11.27 10.84 3.86
N PRO A 113 11.27 11.46 5.07
CA PRO A 113 12.50 11.65 5.82
C PRO A 113 13.09 10.37 6.40
N MET A 114 12.27 9.33 6.65
CA MET A 114 12.79 8.03 7.06
C MET A 114 13.65 7.40 5.95
N VAL A 115 13.25 7.57 4.69
CA VAL A 115 13.92 6.96 3.54
C VAL A 115 15.06 7.84 3.03
N PHE A 116 14.82 9.13 2.81
CA PHE A 116 15.73 10.06 2.14
C PHE A 116 16.39 11.10 3.07
N GLY A 117 16.02 11.12 4.35
CA GLY A 117 16.57 12.10 5.30
C GLY A 117 18.08 11.97 5.46
N GLU A 118 18.72 13.05 5.89
CA GLU A 118 20.14 13.04 6.24
C GLU A 118 20.39 12.17 7.47
N THR A 119 21.52 11.47 7.47
CA THR A 119 21.94 10.58 8.58
C THR A 119 23.45 10.47 8.62
N ASP A 120 24.01 10.44 9.83
CA ASP A 120 25.43 10.16 10.08
C ASP A 120 25.67 8.64 10.34
N ALA A 121 24.62 7.82 10.27
CA ALA A 121 24.70 6.38 10.48
C ALA A 121 25.50 5.72 9.36
N ARG A 122 26.36 4.77 9.74
CA ARG A 122 27.18 4.02 8.77
C ARG A 122 26.33 3.01 8.02
N PRO A 123 26.64 2.76 6.72
CA PRO A 123 26.00 1.68 5.97
C PRO A 123 26.15 0.33 6.66
N LEU A 124 25.10 -0.47 6.62
CA LEU A 124 25.17 -1.83 7.15
C LEU A 124 26.08 -2.70 6.26
N PRO A 125 26.94 -3.55 6.84
CA PRO A 125 27.82 -4.43 6.10
C PRO A 125 27.04 -5.51 5.33
N HIS A 126 25.85 -5.86 5.78
CA HIS A 126 24.97 -6.84 5.15
C HIS A 126 23.53 -6.34 5.14
N SER A 127 22.87 -6.47 3.99
CA SER A 127 21.44 -6.17 3.88
C SER A 127 20.62 -7.31 4.49
N PRO A 128 19.56 -6.99 5.27
CA PRO A 128 18.65 -8.01 5.78
C PRO A 128 17.91 -8.72 4.64
N ALA A 129 17.48 -9.95 4.88
CA ALA A 129 16.69 -10.71 3.92
C ALA A 129 15.25 -10.15 3.84
N LEU A 130 14.94 -9.41 2.78
CA LEU A 130 13.64 -8.75 2.57
C LEU A 130 12.77 -9.47 1.54
N LEU A 131 13.01 -10.76 1.32
CA LEU A 131 12.22 -11.56 0.38
C LEU A 131 10.70 -11.43 0.63
N PRO A 132 10.18 -11.54 1.87
CA PRO A 132 8.75 -11.37 2.11
C PRO A 132 8.23 -9.98 1.69
N VAL A 133 8.99 -8.92 1.95
CA VAL A 133 8.61 -7.54 1.56
C VAL A 133 8.42 -7.45 0.06
N PHE A 134 9.44 -7.81 -0.71
CA PHE A 134 9.41 -7.68 -2.16
C PHE A 134 8.45 -8.67 -2.83
N THR A 135 8.24 -9.86 -2.26
CA THR A 135 7.21 -10.80 -2.73
C THR A 135 5.81 -10.19 -2.63
N HIS A 136 5.46 -9.61 -1.48
CA HIS A 136 4.15 -8.96 -1.31
C HIS A 136 4.00 -7.75 -2.23
N ILE A 137 5.04 -6.91 -2.38
CA ILE A 137 5.04 -5.78 -3.30
C ILE A 137 4.84 -6.25 -4.75
N ALA A 138 5.54 -7.31 -5.17
CA ALA A 138 5.39 -7.90 -6.50
C ALA A 138 3.98 -8.45 -6.74
N MET A 139 3.37 -9.09 -5.74
CA MET A 139 1.98 -9.56 -5.85
C MET A 139 1.01 -8.38 -6.01
N VAL A 140 1.18 -7.31 -5.22
CA VAL A 140 0.33 -6.10 -5.33
C VAL A 140 0.53 -5.39 -6.66
N LEU A 141 1.76 -5.35 -7.17
CA LEU A 141 2.06 -4.81 -8.50
C LEU A 141 1.40 -5.65 -9.60
N THR A 142 1.52 -6.98 -9.51
CA THR A 142 0.87 -7.89 -10.45
C THR A 142 -0.63 -7.67 -10.47
N LEU A 143 -1.30 -7.62 -9.31
CA LEU A 143 -2.74 -7.41 -9.22
C LEU A 143 -3.19 -6.00 -9.68
N GLY A 144 -2.28 -5.03 -9.73
CA GLY A 144 -2.55 -3.72 -10.29
C GLY A 144 -2.46 -3.68 -11.82
N LEU A 145 -1.57 -4.50 -12.40
CA LEU A 145 -1.35 -4.56 -13.85
C LEU A 145 -2.21 -5.63 -14.52
N TYR A 146 -2.47 -6.73 -13.83
CA TYR A 146 -3.17 -7.88 -14.37
C TYR A 146 -3.93 -8.61 -13.28
N MET A 147 -5.25 -8.73 -13.47
CA MET A 147 -6.11 -9.55 -12.62
C MET A 147 -6.24 -10.94 -13.22
N PRO A 148 -5.75 -12.01 -12.55
CA PRO A 148 -5.93 -13.37 -13.03
C PRO A 148 -7.42 -13.72 -13.19
N PRO A 149 -7.85 -14.30 -14.33
CA PRO A 149 -9.27 -14.58 -14.60
C PRO A 149 -9.94 -15.40 -13.50
N ALA A 150 -9.27 -16.44 -13.01
CA ALA A 150 -9.80 -17.28 -11.92
C ALA A 150 -10.09 -16.47 -10.64
N LEU A 151 -9.21 -15.55 -10.27
CA LEU A 151 -9.41 -14.68 -9.11
C LEU A 151 -10.55 -13.67 -9.36
N ALA A 152 -10.62 -13.12 -10.57
CA ALA A 152 -11.70 -12.22 -10.96
C ALA A 152 -13.06 -12.92 -10.90
N ASP A 153 -13.14 -14.17 -11.36
CA ASP A 153 -14.38 -14.96 -11.32
C ASP A 153 -14.79 -15.30 -9.88
N TRP A 154 -13.85 -15.64 -9.01
CA TRP A 154 -14.11 -15.82 -7.59
C TRP A 154 -14.67 -14.55 -6.95
N TYR A 155 -14.08 -13.39 -7.22
CA TYR A 155 -14.57 -12.13 -6.68
C TYR A 155 -15.95 -11.76 -7.22
N ARG A 156 -16.22 -12.02 -8.52
CA ARG A 156 -17.55 -11.82 -9.11
C ARG A 156 -18.61 -12.72 -8.45
N LEU A 157 -18.26 -14.00 -8.22
CA LEU A 157 -19.15 -14.93 -7.53
C LEU A 157 -19.43 -14.48 -6.10
N ALA A 158 -18.38 -14.19 -5.32
CA ALA A 158 -18.50 -13.72 -3.95
C ALA A 158 -19.28 -12.39 -3.86
N ALA A 159 -19.00 -11.45 -4.76
CA ALA A 159 -19.69 -10.17 -4.81
C ALA A 159 -21.20 -10.29 -5.05
N ARG A 160 -21.64 -11.28 -5.84
CA ARG A 160 -23.07 -11.57 -6.06
C ARG A 160 -23.73 -12.23 -4.85
N LEU A 161 -22.99 -13.03 -4.08
CA LEU A 161 -23.53 -13.70 -2.88
C LEU A 161 -23.68 -12.74 -1.69
N ILE A 162 -22.93 -11.65 -1.68
CA ILE A 162 -22.99 -10.65 -0.60
C ILE A 162 -24.16 -9.65 -0.84
N GLY A 163 -24.68 -9.53 -2.04
CA GLY A 163 -25.82 -8.67 -2.41
C GLY A 163 -25.47 -7.68 -3.48
#